data_b4786b7c71de69497cc1b21e228e2c1f
#
_entry.id   b4786b7c71de69497cc1b21e228e2c1f
#
_cell.length_a   1.000
_cell.length_b   1.000
_cell.length_c   1.000
_cell.angle_alpha   90.00
_cell.angle_beta   90.00
_cell.angle_gamma   90.00
#
_symmetry.space_group_name_H-M   'P 1'
#
loop_
_entity.id
_entity.type
_entity.pdbx_description
1 polymer ?
#
loop_
_entity_poly.entity_id
_entity_poly.type
_entity_poly.pdbx_seq_one_letter_code
_entity_poly.pdbx_strand_id
1 'polypeptide(L)'
;MNFNVKKCFKLLVTRKAETSHNKYTMKGKTLADVPNNPYLGIEFQSNLKWDIHINNIVSKANKILGFLRRNLSHCPAHVKAQAYFTLVRPHLEYASCAWDPHSKQDISKIEMVQRQALRFVCGVYARTPGTVTSLYEELNWHTLQQRRETQRLCMFYKILNNAVAVPLPSSVQRVNRSGRRKQQFIQVGAHSDSYRLSFFPQTLCDCQAIPFPVRQLPTLDLFKNALNAKITNGSW
;
A
#
# COMPACT_ATOMS: atom_id res chain seq x y z
N MET A 1 -5.12 -15.19 -29.01
CA MET A 1 -5.03 -15.57 -27.59
C MET A 1 -6.38 -16.14 -27.16
N ASN A 2 -6.44 -17.36 -26.59
CA ASN A 2 -7.70 -17.97 -26.18
C ASN A 2 -7.89 -17.87 -24.67
N PHE A 3 -8.97 -17.25 -24.22
CA PHE A 3 -9.30 -17.17 -22.79
C PHE A 3 -9.73 -18.53 -22.25
N ASN A 4 -9.21 -18.88 -21.07
CA ASN A 4 -9.65 -20.07 -20.35
C ASN A 4 -10.90 -19.72 -19.51
N VAL A 5 -12.06 -20.14 -19.98
CA VAL A 5 -13.37 -19.86 -19.36
C VAL A 5 -13.45 -20.34 -17.90
N LYS A 6 -12.75 -21.42 -17.55
CA LYS A 6 -12.71 -21.95 -16.17
C LYS A 6 -12.02 -21.01 -15.17
N LYS A 7 -11.24 -20.03 -15.67
CA LYS A 7 -10.53 -19.02 -14.87
C LYS A 7 -11.17 -17.64 -14.96
N CYS A 8 -12.33 -17.52 -15.60
CA CYS A 8 -13.06 -16.27 -15.74
C CYS A 8 -14.26 -16.29 -14.81
N PHE A 9 -14.37 -15.22 -14.00
CA PHE A 9 -15.42 -15.05 -13.00
C PHE A 9 -16.03 -13.66 -13.16
N LYS A 10 -17.25 -13.48 -12.66
CA LYS A 10 -17.91 -12.19 -12.54
C LYS A 10 -17.80 -11.73 -11.09
N LEU A 11 -17.18 -10.57 -10.88
CA LEU A 11 -17.15 -9.87 -9.61
C LEU A 11 -18.01 -8.61 -9.72
N LEU A 12 -19.14 -8.56 -9.03
CA LEU A 12 -20.03 -7.40 -9.03
C LEU A 12 -19.66 -6.49 -7.86
N VAL A 13 -19.21 -5.26 -8.19
CA VAL A 13 -18.93 -4.22 -7.20
C VAL A 13 -20.10 -3.24 -7.18
N THR A 14 -20.87 -3.24 -6.10
CA THR A 14 -22.03 -2.35 -5.97
C THR A 14 -22.30 -2.04 -4.50
N ARG A 15 -22.91 -0.86 -4.26
CA ARG A 15 -23.46 -0.45 -2.96
C ARG A 15 -24.99 -0.48 -2.93
N LYS A 16 -25.62 -0.83 -4.05
CA LYS A 16 -27.07 -0.96 -4.12
C LYS A 16 -27.52 -2.20 -3.38
N ALA A 17 -28.60 -2.10 -2.59
CA ALA A 17 -29.18 -3.25 -1.90
C ALA A 17 -29.80 -4.25 -2.91
N GLU A 18 -30.41 -3.74 -3.98
CA GLU A 18 -30.93 -4.55 -5.07
C GLU A 18 -29.91 -4.57 -6.22
N THR A 19 -29.48 -5.76 -6.59
CA THR A 19 -28.55 -5.97 -7.70
C THR A 19 -29.24 -6.70 -8.83
N SER A 20 -29.20 -6.15 -10.04
CA SER A 20 -29.62 -6.88 -11.23
C SER A 20 -28.59 -7.97 -11.53
N HIS A 21 -28.99 -9.22 -11.42
CA HIS A 21 -28.14 -10.36 -11.73
C HIS A 21 -28.10 -10.64 -13.25
N ASN A 22 -27.41 -9.77 -14.00
CA ASN A 22 -27.19 -10.02 -15.42
C ASN A 22 -26.26 -11.23 -15.58
N LYS A 23 -26.73 -12.21 -16.36
CA LYS A 23 -25.91 -13.37 -16.71
C LYS A 23 -24.92 -13.00 -17.83
N TYR A 24 -23.66 -13.13 -17.57
CA TYR A 24 -22.60 -12.96 -18.59
C TYR A 24 -22.13 -14.32 -19.07
N THR A 25 -22.02 -14.48 -20.37
CA THR A 25 -21.58 -15.72 -21.00
C THR A 25 -20.28 -15.50 -21.78
N MET A 26 -19.39 -16.49 -21.75
CA MET A 26 -18.17 -16.52 -22.54
C MET A 26 -18.04 -17.88 -23.21
N LYS A 27 -17.94 -17.92 -24.53
CA LYS A 27 -17.90 -19.16 -25.32
C LYS A 27 -19.04 -20.11 -24.97
N GLY A 28 -20.27 -19.60 -24.83
CA GLY A 28 -21.47 -20.37 -24.51
C GLY A 28 -21.59 -20.84 -23.05
N LYS A 29 -20.63 -20.54 -22.17
CA LYS A 29 -20.67 -20.86 -20.74
C LYS A 29 -20.96 -19.64 -19.92
N THR A 30 -21.88 -19.74 -18.96
CA THR A 30 -22.19 -18.66 -17.99
C THR A 30 -21.04 -18.53 -17.02
N LEU A 31 -20.60 -17.27 -16.78
CA LEU A 31 -19.59 -16.97 -15.77
C LEU A 31 -20.20 -17.05 -14.37
N ALA A 32 -19.48 -17.68 -13.45
CA ALA A 32 -19.90 -17.76 -12.07
C ALA A 32 -19.74 -16.40 -11.36
N ASP A 33 -20.74 -16.03 -10.56
CA ASP A 33 -20.65 -14.87 -9.65
C ASP A 33 -19.81 -15.25 -8.43
N VAL A 34 -18.80 -14.42 -8.12
CA VAL A 34 -17.93 -14.63 -6.95
C VAL A 34 -17.89 -13.38 -6.10
N PRO A 35 -17.83 -13.50 -4.75
CA PRO A 35 -17.72 -12.37 -3.84
C PRO A 35 -16.32 -11.76 -3.79
N ASN A 36 -15.31 -12.54 -4.15
CA ASN A 36 -13.91 -12.13 -4.24
C ASN A 36 -13.19 -12.90 -5.35
N ASN A 37 -12.17 -12.28 -5.93
CA ASN A 37 -11.35 -12.90 -6.97
C ASN A 37 -9.93 -12.34 -6.96
N PRO A 38 -8.89 -13.20 -7.03
CA PRO A 38 -7.52 -12.73 -7.15
C PRO A 38 -7.26 -12.20 -8.58
N TYR A 39 -6.68 -11.00 -8.67
CA TYR A 39 -6.22 -10.40 -9.91
C TYR A 39 -4.82 -9.83 -9.73
N LEU A 40 -3.86 -10.29 -10.53
CA LEU A 40 -2.45 -9.90 -10.45
C LEU A 40 -1.86 -9.98 -9.03
N GLY A 41 -2.25 -10.99 -8.25
CA GLY A 41 -1.75 -11.19 -6.89
C GLY A 41 -2.45 -10.38 -5.80
N ILE A 42 -3.46 -9.60 -6.16
CA ILE A 42 -4.30 -8.84 -5.22
C ILE A 42 -5.69 -9.48 -5.16
N GLU A 43 -6.22 -9.71 -3.96
CA GLU A 43 -7.56 -10.22 -3.74
C GLU A 43 -8.57 -9.08 -3.76
N PHE A 44 -9.38 -9.01 -4.82
CA PHE A 44 -10.47 -8.04 -4.94
C PHE A 44 -11.74 -8.59 -4.34
N GLN A 45 -12.46 -7.77 -3.58
CA GLN A 45 -13.74 -8.09 -2.95
C GLN A 45 -14.85 -7.20 -3.52
N SER A 46 -16.07 -7.75 -3.60
CA SER A 46 -17.26 -7.03 -4.08
C SER A 46 -17.60 -5.77 -3.27
N ASN A 47 -17.21 -5.74 -1.99
CA ASN A 47 -17.39 -4.60 -1.08
C ASN A 47 -16.23 -3.59 -1.10
N LEU A 48 -15.20 -3.82 -1.92
CA LEU A 48 -13.96 -3.03 -2.00
C LEU A 48 -13.19 -2.92 -0.67
N LYS A 49 -13.38 -3.87 0.24
CA LYS A 49 -12.56 -4.00 1.44
C LYS A 49 -11.31 -4.83 1.13
N TRP A 50 -10.28 -4.66 1.95
CA TRP A 50 -8.99 -5.32 1.76
C TRP A 50 -8.66 -6.34 2.84
N ASP A 51 -9.59 -6.62 3.75
CA ASP A 51 -9.39 -7.51 4.90
C ASP A 51 -8.97 -8.94 4.50
N ILE A 52 -9.58 -9.53 3.46
CA ILE A 52 -9.18 -10.85 2.96
C ILE A 52 -7.76 -10.78 2.39
N HIS A 53 -7.47 -9.79 1.55
CA HIS A 53 -6.14 -9.61 0.99
C HIS A 53 -5.07 -9.45 2.08
N ILE A 54 -5.33 -8.57 3.05
CA ILE A 54 -4.40 -8.29 4.16
C ILE A 54 -4.18 -9.54 5.01
N ASN A 55 -5.23 -10.28 5.35
CA ASN A 55 -5.09 -11.53 6.09
C ASN A 55 -4.24 -12.56 5.32
N ASN A 56 -4.40 -12.65 4.00
CA ASN A 56 -3.62 -13.56 3.15
C ASN A 56 -2.13 -13.18 3.12
N ILE A 57 -1.80 -11.90 2.88
CA ILE A 57 -0.39 -11.45 2.84
C ILE A 57 0.28 -11.53 4.21
N VAL A 58 -0.43 -11.20 5.29
CA VAL A 58 0.08 -11.32 6.67
C VAL A 58 0.32 -12.77 7.03
N SER A 59 -0.60 -13.67 6.68
CA SER A 59 -0.43 -15.11 6.91
C SER A 59 0.79 -15.66 6.17
N LYS A 60 0.96 -15.29 4.90
CA LYS A 60 2.12 -15.68 4.09
C LYS A 60 3.43 -15.14 4.66
N ALA A 61 3.46 -13.85 5.01
CA ALA A 61 4.63 -13.21 5.60
C ALA A 61 5.02 -13.85 6.94
N ASN A 62 4.03 -14.16 7.81
CA ASN A 62 4.27 -14.84 9.09
C ASN A 62 4.81 -16.26 8.92
N LYS A 63 4.33 -17.02 7.93
CA LYS A 63 4.87 -18.37 7.60
C LYS A 63 6.35 -18.29 7.24
N ILE A 64 6.72 -17.32 6.38
CA ILE A 64 8.11 -17.12 5.96
C ILE A 64 8.95 -16.64 7.14
N LEU A 65 8.47 -15.67 7.92
CA LEU A 65 9.18 -15.18 9.10
C LEU A 65 9.40 -16.31 10.14
N GLY A 66 8.42 -17.19 10.33
CA GLY A 66 8.54 -18.38 11.17
C GLY A 66 9.62 -19.34 10.65
N PHE A 67 9.70 -19.54 9.32
CA PHE A 67 10.76 -20.31 8.70
C PHE A 67 12.15 -19.69 8.97
N LEU A 68 12.30 -18.37 8.76
CA LEU A 68 13.56 -17.66 8.99
C LEU A 68 14.01 -17.76 10.46
N ARG A 69 13.09 -17.64 11.41
CA ARG A 69 13.38 -17.76 12.84
C ARG A 69 13.98 -19.10 13.21
N ARG A 70 13.48 -20.18 12.61
CA ARG A 70 14.00 -21.53 12.88
C ARG A 70 15.37 -21.76 12.28
N ASN A 71 15.61 -21.25 11.05
CA ASN A 71 16.83 -21.55 10.30
C ASN A 71 17.96 -20.55 10.53
N LEU A 72 17.64 -19.30 10.88
CA LEU A 72 18.63 -18.21 11.03
C LEU A 72 18.75 -17.73 12.48
N SER A 73 18.33 -18.53 13.48
CA SER A 73 18.35 -18.13 14.90
C SER A 73 19.75 -17.70 15.37
N HIS A 74 20.79 -18.41 14.94
CA HIS A 74 22.18 -18.16 15.33
C HIS A 74 22.96 -17.23 14.36
N CYS A 75 22.30 -16.76 13.28
CA CYS A 75 22.94 -15.86 12.34
C CYS A 75 23.09 -14.43 12.90
N PRO A 76 24.08 -13.66 12.42
CA PRO A 76 24.21 -12.24 12.76
C PRO A 76 22.99 -11.40 12.36
N ALA A 77 22.80 -10.27 13.04
CA ALA A 77 21.64 -9.39 12.81
C ALA A 77 21.51 -8.93 11.35
N HIS A 78 22.62 -8.58 10.68
CA HIS A 78 22.61 -8.15 9.29
C HIS A 78 22.07 -9.23 8.33
N VAL A 79 22.41 -10.52 8.56
CA VAL A 79 21.90 -11.64 7.74
C VAL A 79 20.39 -11.81 7.95
N LYS A 80 19.92 -11.74 9.22
CA LYS A 80 18.51 -11.80 9.56
C LYS A 80 17.73 -10.64 8.93
N ALA A 81 18.29 -9.41 8.98
CA ALA A 81 17.71 -8.23 8.37
C ALA A 81 17.60 -8.38 6.85
N GLN A 82 18.67 -8.82 6.19
CA GLN A 82 18.68 -9.05 4.74
C GLN A 82 17.63 -10.10 4.34
N ALA A 83 17.54 -11.22 5.08
CA ALA A 83 16.53 -12.25 4.84
C ALA A 83 15.09 -11.72 5.00
N TYR A 84 14.84 -10.86 6.00
CA TYR A 84 13.55 -10.18 6.15
C TYR A 84 13.25 -9.27 4.94
N PHE A 85 14.20 -8.45 4.52
CA PHE A 85 14.01 -7.51 3.42
C PHE A 85 13.75 -8.19 2.08
N THR A 86 14.36 -9.35 1.85
CA THR A 86 14.24 -10.06 0.56
C THR A 86 13.07 -11.04 0.52
N LEU A 87 12.74 -11.69 1.63
CA LEU A 87 11.79 -12.80 1.64
C LEU A 87 10.43 -12.47 2.31
N VAL A 88 10.39 -11.57 3.28
CA VAL A 88 9.17 -11.26 4.03
C VAL A 88 8.54 -9.95 3.59
N ARG A 89 9.31 -8.85 3.64
CA ARG A 89 8.82 -7.49 3.37
C ARG A 89 8.17 -7.32 1.99
N PRO A 90 8.66 -7.92 0.89
CA PRO A 90 8.02 -7.78 -0.42
C PRO A 90 6.56 -8.26 -0.45
N HIS A 91 6.20 -9.26 0.35
CA HIS A 91 4.82 -9.71 0.46
C HIS A 91 3.89 -8.69 1.12
N LEU A 92 4.44 -7.84 2.00
CA LEU A 92 3.70 -6.80 2.73
C LEU A 92 3.63 -5.46 1.99
N GLU A 93 4.42 -5.31 0.92
CA GLU A 93 4.53 -4.06 0.16
C GLU A 93 4.12 -4.19 -1.32
N TYR A 94 3.99 -5.42 -1.84
CA TYR A 94 3.66 -5.62 -3.25
C TYR A 94 2.35 -4.93 -3.61
N ALA A 95 2.42 -4.07 -4.64
CA ALA A 95 1.28 -3.31 -5.18
C ALA A 95 0.49 -2.52 -4.11
N SER A 96 1.13 -2.08 -3.02
CA SER A 96 0.47 -1.43 -1.89
C SER A 96 -0.31 -0.15 -2.27
N CYS A 97 0.06 0.51 -3.36
CA CYS A 97 -0.68 1.65 -3.89
C CYS A 97 -2.14 1.33 -4.28
N ALA A 98 -2.45 0.06 -4.55
CA ALA A 98 -3.80 -0.37 -4.93
C ALA A 98 -4.68 -0.71 -3.71
N TRP A 99 -4.07 -1.19 -2.62
CA TRP A 99 -4.81 -1.75 -1.47
C TRP A 99 -4.43 -1.12 -0.12
N ASP A 100 -3.74 0.02 -0.07
CA ASP A 100 -3.31 0.65 1.17
C ASP A 100 -4.46 0.76 2.19
N PRO A 101 -4.39 0.06 3.35
CA PRO A 101 -5.49 0.02 4.29
C PRO A 101 -5.61 1.32 5.08
N HIS A 102 -6.84 1.75 5.32
CA HIS A 102 -7.16 2.87 6.18
C HIS A 102 -7.65 2.44 7.58
N SER A 103 -8.04 1.17 7.73
CA SER A 103 -8.46 0.62 9.00
C SER A 103 -7.27 0.48 9.96
N LYS A 104 -7.37 1.04 11.17
CA LYS A 104 -6.33 0.88 12.21
C LYS A 104 -6.04 -0.60 12.52
N GLN A 105 -7.05 -1.45 12.45
CA GLN A 105 -6.92 -2.87 12.68
C GLN A 105 -6.03 -3.53 11.62
N ASP A 106 -6.26 -3.24 10.34
CA ASP A 106 -5.50 -3.84 9.24
C ASP A 106 -4.09 -3.28 9.16
N ILE A 107 -3.90 -1.97 9.40
CA ILE A 107 -2.58 -1.37 9.56
C ILE A 107 -1.82 -2.08 10.68
N SER A 108 -2.45 -2.29 11.84
CA SER A 108 -1.82 -2.96 12.99
C SER A 108 -1.43 -4.41 12.68
N LYS A 109 -2.24 -5.17 11.92
CA LYS A 109 -1.90 -6.54 11.50
C LYS A 109 -0.61 -6.57 10.68
N ILE A 110 -0.46 -5.66 9.71
CA ILE A 110 0.71 -5.57 8.85
C ILE A 110 1.94 -5.15 9.67
N GLU A 111 1.81 -4.11 10.50
CA GLU A 111 2.89 -3.62 11.36
C GLU A 111 3.35 -4.67 12.37
N MET A 112 2.45 -5.54 12.84
CA MET A 112 2.79 -6.60 13.79
C MET A 112 3.83 -7.55 13.22
N VAL A 113 3.77 -7.88 11.93
CA VAL A 113 4.76 -8.73 11.27
C VAL A 113 6.14 -8.06 11.30
N GLN A 114 6.23 -6.77 11.01
CA GLN A 114 7.51 -6.04 11.06
C GLN A 114 8.04 -5.91 12.48
N ARG A 115 7.17 -5.64 13.47
CA ARG A 115 7.57 -5.63 14.90
C ARG A 115 8.13 -6.97 15.35
N GLN A 116 7.57 -8.07 14.86
CA GLN A 116 8.10 -9.40 15.12
C GLN A 116 9.45 -9.64 14.40
N ALA A 117 9.62 -9.11 13.20
CA ALA A 117 10.88 -9.19 12.48
C ALA A 117 11.98 -8.38 13.18
N LEU A 118 11.69 -7.16 13.66
CA LEU A 118 12.60 -6.35 14.47
C LEU A 118 13.13 -7.13 15.68
N ARG A 119 12.21 -7.72 16.47
CA ARG A 119 12.61 -8.54 17.63
C ARG A 119 13.48 -9.73 17.23
N PHE A 120 13.19 -10.37 16.12
CA PHE A 120 13.99 -11.48 15.61
C PHE A 120 15.39 -11.04 15.17
N VAL A 121 15.51 -9.90 14.50
CA VAL A 121 16.79 -9.36 14.02
C VAL A 121 17.69 -8.99 15.20
N CYS A 122 17.15 -8.22 16.15
CA CYS A 122 17.91 -7.74 17.32
C CYS A 122 18.04 -8.80 18.44
N GLY A 123 17.32 -9.91 18.37
CA GLY A 123 17.31 -10.89 19.46
C GLY A 123 16.60 -10.42 20.73
N VAL A 124 15.81 -9.33 20.67
CA VAL A 124 15.16 -8.70 21.81
C VAL A 124 13.66 -9.06 21.81
N TYR A 125 13.24 -9.88 22.76
CA TYR A 125 11.87 -10.37 22.85
C TYR A 125 11.07 -9.72 24.01
N ALA A 126 11.66 -8.78 24.73
CA ALA A 126 10.99 -8.02 25.77
C ALA A 126 9.75 -7.31 25.22
N ARG A 127 8.68 -7.24 26.03
CA ARG A 127 7.40 -6.61 25.69
C ARG A 127 7.15 -5.33 26.50
N THR A 128 8.23 -4.74 27.05
CA THR A 128 8.14 -3.47 27.77
C THR A 128 7.73 -2.33 26.83
N PRO A 129 6.98 -1.35 27.31
CA PRO A 129 6.66 -0.15 26.52
C PRO A 129 7.95 0.52 26.03
N GLY A 130 7.92 1.02 24.79
CA GLY A 130 9.08 1.70 24.16
C GLY A 130 10.08 0.76 23.47
N THR A 131 10.16 -0.54 23.82
CA THR A 131 11.13 -1.47 23.20
C THR A 131 11.08 -1.47 21.67
N VAL A 132 9.87 -1.49 21.09
CA VAL A 132 9.73 -1.53 19.63
C VAL A 132 10.20 -0.22 19.00
N THR A 133 9.92 0.91 19.64
CA THR A 133 10.35 2.23 19.16
C THR A 133 11.87 2.32 19.12
N SER A 134 12.55 1.91 20.20
CA SER A 134 14.02 1.90 20.23
C SER A 134 14.62 0.96 19.18
N LEU A 135 14.01 -0.20 18.90
CA LEU A 135 14.47 -1.09 17.84
C LEU A 135 14.31 -0.49 16.43
N TYR A 136 13.25 0.29 16.18
CA TYR A 136 13.11 1.04 14.92
C TYR A 136 14.22 2.07 14.75
N GLU A 137 14.56 2.80 15.81
CA GLU A 137 15.63 3.80 15.83
C GLU A 137 17.01 3.16 15.64
N GLU A 138 17.32 2.10 16.40
CA GLU A 138 18.59 1.34 16.32
C GLU A 138 18.86 0.82 14.92
N LEU A 139 17.86 0.23 14.26
CA LEU A 139 17.99 -0.32 12.91
C LEU A 139 17.76 0.72 11.81
N ASN A 140 17.35 1.92 12.16
CA ASN A 140 16.95 2.98 11.21
C ASN A 140 15.91 2.47 10.19
N TRP A 141 14.90 1.73 10.68
CA TRP A 141 13.83 1.22 9.84
C TRP A 141 12.62 2.16 9.88
N HIS A 142 12.01 2.35 8.72
CA HIS A 142 10.72 3.01 8.63
C HIS A 142 9.60 2.02 8.87
N THR A 143 8.46 2.48 9.42
CA THR A 143 7.26 1.66 9.53
C THR A 143 6.74 1.28 8.15
N LEU A 144 6.01 0.18 8.03
CA LEU A 144 5.39 -0.21 6.76
C LEU A 144 4.34 0.82 6.31
N GLN A 145 3.68 1.51 7.24
CA GLN A 145 2.76 2.60 6.93
C GLN A 145 3.48 3.78 6.26
N GLN A 146 4.58 4.26 6.83
CA GLN A 146 5.41 5.32 6.23
C GLN A 146 5.92 4.92 4.84
N ARG A 147 6.31 3.67 4.67
CA ARG A 147 6.79 3.15 3.39
C ARG A 147 5.68 3.09 2.34
N ARG A 148 4.45 2.66 2.73
CA ARG A 148 3.29 2.69 1.81
C ARG A 148 2.93 4.12 1.42
N GLU A 149 2.96 5.07 2.35
CA GLU A 149 2.77 6.50 2.06
C GLU A 149 3.81 7.00 1.04
N THR A 150 5.09 6.69 1.26
CA THR A 150 6.17 7.04 0.30
C THR A 150 5.93 6.42 -1.07
N GLN A 151 5.56 5.14 -1.13
CA GLN A 151 5.28 4.45 -2.40
C GLN A 151 4.08 5.08 -3.13
N ARG A 152 3.03 5.45 -2.41
CA ARG A 152 1.84 6.11 -2.96
C ARG A 152 2.18 7.49 -3.52
N LEU A 153 2.95 8.30 -2.79
CA LEU A 153 3.43 9.60 -3.24
C LEU A 153 4.36 9.48 -4.46
N CYS A 154 5.27 8.49 -4.47
CA CYS A 154 6.13 8.21 -5.62
C CYS A 154 5.33 7.79 -6.85
N MET A 155 4.28 6.97 -6.68
CA MET A 155 3.40 6.59 -7.79
C MET A 155 2.66 7.81 -8.33
N PHE A 156 2.16 8.67 -7.45
CA PHE A 156 1.50 9.91 -7.86
C PHE A 156 2.45 10.86 -8.58
N TYR A 157 3.69 11.00 -8.13
CA TYR A 157 4.73 11.73 -8.85
C TYR A 157 4.93 11.19 -10.27
N LYS A 158 5.00 9.87 -10.45
CA LYS A 158 5.10 9.23 -11.78
C LYS A 158 3.90 9.54 -12.66
N ILE A 159 2.68 9.52 -12.11
CA ILE A 159 1.44 9.87 -12.83
C ILE A 159 1.49 11.32 -13.28
N LEU A 160 1.88 12.25 -12.39
CA LEU A 160 1.96 13.67 -12.70
C LEU A 160 2.97 14.02 -13.80
N ASN A 161 4.06 13.26 -13.88
CA ASN A 161 5.14 13.44 -14.84
C ASN A 161 5.00 12.53 -16.07
N ASN A 162 3.83 11.89 -16.27
CA ASN A 162 3.54 10.98 -17.39
C ASN A 162 4.55 9.81 -17.53
N ALA A 163 5.18 9.42 -16.44
CA ALA A 163 6.11 8.28 -16.41
C ALA A 163 5.38 6.92 -16.35
N VAL A 164 4.07 6.94 -16.17
CA VAL A 164 3.18 5.76 -16.20
C VAL A 164 1.90 6.11 -16.94
N ALA A 165 1.34 5.15 -17.68
CA ALA A 165 0.13 5.31 -18.49
C ALA A 165 -1.15 5.23 -17.63
N VAL A 166 -1.22 5.98 -16.54
CA VAL A 166 -2.40 6.10 -15.68
C VAL A 166 -2.95 7.52 -15.81
N PRO A 167 -4.14 7.72 -16.40
CA PRO A 167 -4.72 9.05 -16.52
C PRO A 167 -5.15 9.58 -15.15
N LEU A 168 -5.04 10.90 -14.98
CA LEU A 168 -5.66 11.56 -13.84
C LEU A 168 -7.18 11.49 -13.98
N PRO A 169 -7.93 11.11 -12.94
CA PRO A 169 -9.39 11.12 -12.99
C PRO A 169 -9.92 12.54 -13.15
N SER A 170 -11.08 12.70 -13.80
CA SER A 170 -11.75 13.99 -13.99
C SER A 170 -12.07 14.72 -12.68
N SER A 171 -12.17 13.98 -11.57
CA SER A 171 -12.35 14.53 -10.23
C SER A 171 -11.10 15.25 -9.67
N VAL A 172 -9.94 15.12 -10.32
CA VAL A 172 -8.69 15.76 -9.93
C VAL A 172 -8.35 16.86 -10.93
N GLN A 173 -8.61 18.10 -10.55
CA GLN A 173 -8.30 19.26 -11.40
C GLN A 173 -7.04 19.97 -10.92
N ARG A 174 -6.12 20.22 -11.83
CA ARG A 174 -4.97 21.10 -11.60
C ARG A 174 -5.45 22.55 -11.68
N VAL A 175 -5.21 23.33 -10.63
CA VAL A 175 -5.51 24.76 -10.64
C VAL A 175 -4.22 25.55 -10.56
N ASN A 176 -3.96 26.32 -11.60
CA ASN A 176 -2.87 27.30 -11.59
C ASN A 176 -3.34 28.55 -10.86
N ARG A 177 -2.95 28.71 -9.61
CA ARG A 177 -3.13 29.97 -8.87
C ARG A 177 -1.87 30.80 -8.93
N SER A 178 -2.00 32.08 -9.30
CA SER A 178 -0.92 33.06 -9.18
C SER A 178 -0.64 33.34 -7.72
N GLY A 179 0.63 33.31 -7.29
CA GLY A 179 1.05 33.60 -5.92
C GLY A 179 1.90 32.50 -5.27
N ARG A 180 2.15 32.61 -3.96
CA ARG A 180 2.96 31.67 -3.17
C ARG A 180 2.46 30.22 -3.16
N ARG A 181 1.19 29.96 -3.52
CA ARG A 181 0.57 28.62 -3.60
C ARG A 181 0.40 28.19 -5.06
N LYS A 182 1.49 28.15 -5.81
CA LYS A 182 1.51 27.61 -7.18
C LYS A 182 1.09 26.14 -7.17
N GLN A 183 0.23 25.75 -8.12
CA GLN A 183 -0.34 24.41 -8.29
C GLN A 183 -1.01 23.82 -7.04
N GLN A 184 -2.28 24.08 -6.89
CA GLN A 184 -3.14 23.31 -5.99
C GLN A 184 -4.01 22.36 -6.82
N PHE A 185 -4.19 21.15 -6.32
CA PHE A 185 -5.21 20.25 -6.83
C PHE A 185 -6.51 20.57 -6.10
N ILE A 186 -7.59 20.73 -6.85
CA ILE A 186 -8.93 20.76 -6.28
C ILE A 186 -9.45 19.33 -6.35
N GLN A 187 -9.86 18.81 -5.21
CA GLN A 187 -10.54 17.55 -5.09
C GLN A 187 -12.05 17.83 -5.02
N VAL A 188 -12.83 17.13 -5.85
CA VAL A 188 -14.27 17.10 -5.71
C VAL A 188 -14.63 16.39 -4.40
N GLY A 189 -15.59 16.94 -3.66
CA GLY A 189 -15.99 16.46 -2.34
C GLY A 189 -16.23 14.95 -2.28
N ALA A 190 -15.75 14.31 -1.25
CA ALA A 190 -15.90 12.87 -1.03
C ALA A 190 -17.10 12.62 -0.13
N HIS A 191 -18.15 11.97 -0.66
CA HIS A 191 -19.35 11.62 0.10
C HIS A 191 -19.22 10.33 0.92
N SER A 192 -18.10 9.62 0.82
CA SER A 192 -17.86 8.39 1.57
C SER A 192 -16.42 8.22 1.96
N ASP A 193 -16.17 7.62 3.13
CA ASP A 193 -14.82 7.33 3.62
C ASP A 193 -14.04 6.41 2.67
N SER A 194 -14.68 5.43 2.06
CA SER A 194 -14.02 4.53 1.10
C SER A 194 -13.47 5.27 -0.12
N TYR A 195 -14.16 6.34 -0.59
CA TYR A 195 -13.64 7.17 -1.66
C TYR A 195 -12.58 8.14 -1.14
N ARG A 196 -12.84 8.82 -0.01
CA ARG A 196 -11.94 9.79 0.60
C ARG A 196 -10.56 9.19 0.90
N LEU A 197 -10.53 7.92 1.32
CA LEU A 197 -9.34 7.18 1.69
C LEU A 197 -8.79 6.29 0.55
N SER A 198 -9.33 6.44 -0.66
CA SER A 198 -8.79 5.79 -1.86
C SER A 198 -7.52 6.51 -2.37
N PHE A 199 -6.83 5.88 -3.34
CA PHE A 199 -5.52 6.33 -3.82
C PHE A 199 -5.44 7.83 -4.13
N PHE A 200 -6.31 8.36 -5.01
CA PHE A 200 -6.20 9.75 -5.44
C PHE A 200 -6.54 10.76 -4.34
N PRO A 201 -7.71 10.69 -3.68
CA PRO A 201 -8.09 11.65 -2.64
C PRO A 201 -7.08 11.71 -1.49
N GLN A 202 -6.70 10.55 -0.96
CA GLN A 202 -5.72 10.48 0.12
C GLN A 202 -4.36 11.03 -0.30
N THR A 203 -3.87 10.62 -1.48
CA THR A 203 -2.56 11.07 -1.96
C THR A 203 -2.52 12.56 -2.24
N LEU A 204 -3.64 13.15 -2.68
CA LEU A 204 -3.74 14.60 -2.87
C LEU A 204 -3.60 15.35 -1.54
N CYS A 205 -4.27 14.87 -0.48
CA CYS A 205 -4.12 15.46 0.86
C CYS A 205 -2.66 15.39 1.33
N ASP A 206 -2.03 14.22 1.22
CA ASP A 206 -0.65 14.01 1.63
C ASP A 206 0.33 14.85 0.78
N CYS A 207 0.10 14.92 -0.53
CA CYS A 207 0.89 15.72 -1.46
C CYS A 207 0.80 17.23 -1.15
N GLN A 208 -0.36 17.72 -0.71
CA GLN A 208 -0.53 19.12 -0.33
C GLN A 208 0.28 19.52 0.91
N ALA A 209 0.54 18.55 1.81
CA ALA A 209 1.38 18.75 2.98
C ALA A 209 2.88 18.81 2.64
N ILE A 210 3.28 18.41 1.42
CA ILE A 210 4.67 18.47 0.96
C ILE A 210 4.97 19.89 0.48
N PRO A 211 6.12 20.50 0.88
CA PRO A 211 6.55 21.80 0.39
C PRO A 211 6.66 21.84 -1.14
N PHE A 212 6.27 22.98 -1.72
CA PHE A 212 6.27 23.17 -3.16
C PHE A 212 7.61 22.86 -3.85
N PRO A 213 8.78 23.30 -3.32
CA PRO A 213 10.07 22.97 -3.94
C PRO A 213 10.33 21.46 -4.03
N VAL A 214 9.92 20.69 -3.03
CA VAL A 214 10.08 19.23 -3.01
C VAL A 214 9.21 18.57 -4.07
N ARG A 215 7.98 19.07 -4.26
CA ARG A 215 7.07 18.56 -5.31
C ARG A 215 7.57 18.79 -6.74
N GLN A 216 8.47 19.74 -6.94
CA GLN A 216 9.04 20.11 -8.25
C GLN A 216 10.42 19.50 -8.50
N LEU A 217 10.90 18.62 -7.63
CA LEU A 217 12.19 17.95 -7.85
C LEU A 217 12.18 17.24 -9.22
N PRO A 218 13.26 17.33 -10.00
CA PRO A 218 13.27 16.90 -11.40
C PRO A 218 13.27 15.37 -11.58
N THR A 219 13.70 14.63 -10.57
CA THR A 219 13.79 13.16 -10.65
C THR A 219 13.05 12.49 -9.51
N LEU A 220 12.56 11.27 -9.78
CA LEU A 220 11.89 10.44 -8.79
C LEU A 220 12.80 10.12 -7.60
N ASP A 221 14.09 9.90 -7.85
CA ASP A 221 15.04 9.54 -6.80
C ASP A 221 15.27 10.70 -5.82
N LEU A 222 15.43 11.92 -6.32
CA LEU A 222 15.51 13.11 -5.47
C LEU A 222 14.23 13.31 -4.67
N PHE A 223 13.06 13.14 -5.29
CA PHE A 223 11.78 13.23 -4.61
C PHE A 223 11.66 12.16 -3.50
N LYS A 224 11.98 10.91 -3.80
CA LYS A 224 11.97 9.81 -2.83
C LYS A 224 12.94 10.03 -1.67
N ASN A 225 14.14 10.53 -1.96
CA ASN A 225 15.14 10.83 -0.94
C ASN A 225 14.66 11.96 0.00
N ALA A 226 14.03 12.99 -0.54
CA ALA A 226 13.45 14.07 0.26
C ALA A 226 12.31 13.56 1.17
N LEU A 227 11.44 12.65 0.68
CA LEU A 227 10.41 12.01 1.50
C LEU A 227 11.01 11.17 2.63
N ASN A 228 12.05 10.38 2.34
CA ASN A 228 12.71 9.57 3.36
C ASN A 228 13.42 10.44 4.41
N ALA A 229 14.08 11.53 4.00
CA ALA A 229 14.69 12.48 4.92
C ALA A 229 13.67 13.12 5.89
N LYS A 230 12.46 13.47 5.39
CA LYS A 230 11.36 13.93 6.25
C LYS A 230 10.98 12.89 7.30
N ILE A 231 10.86 11.61 6.92
CA ILE A 231 10.48 10.55 7.85
C ILE A 231 11.52 10.43 8.96
N THR A 232 12.80 10.53 8.61
CA THR A 232 13.90 10.42 9.58
C THR A 232 13.99 11.64 10.50
N ASN A 233 13.82 12.86 9.96
CA ASN A 233 14.02 14.11 10.68
C ASN A 233 12.74 14.67 11.33
N GLY A 234 11.56 14.13 11.03
CA GLY A 234 10.27 14.56 11.55
C GLY A 234 9.74 15.91 11.00
N SER A 235 10.52 16.60 10.17
CA SER A 235 10.16 17.91 9.58
C SER A 235 10.66 18.05 8.15
N TRP A 236 10.07 19.01 7.41
CA TRP A 236 10.51 19.40 6.05
C TRP A 236 11.64 20.40 6.12
#